data_b999fba2ed2efaf40f9364959763329b
#
_entry.id   b999fba2ed2efaf40f9364959763329b
#
_cell.length_a   1.000
_cell.length_b   1.000
_cell.length_c   1.000
_cell.angle_alpha   90.00
_cell.angle_beta   90.00
_cell.angle_gamma   90.00
#
_symmetry.space_group_name_H-M   'P 1'
#
loop_
_entity.id
_entity.type
_entity.pdbx_description
1 polymer ?
#
loop_
_entity_poly.entity_id
_entity_poly.type
_entity_poly.pdbx_seq_one_letter_code
_entity_poly.pdbx_strand_id
1 'polypeptide(L)'
;YGYKGRIEVVDNGNDFAGTPFLQSVRQEARRTLGIRSGEFMFLFVGQHIWEKNLGFLLDSLVRLSDVPFRMYFVGSGYASHELKQKVVELGLASKVSFVGSIVEREILKRYYVAADLFLFPSLYDNAPLVIREAAALGTPSVLIRDSTASEIISDSVNGFLSPNSTEAYSNRIREILCSTAIIKQVGEEASRTIARSWEDVAGEVYDRYNRLIKRNENK
;
A
#
# COMPACT_ATOMS: atom_id res chain seq x y z
N TYR A 1 25.79 -12.41 13.28
CA TYR A 1 26.42 -13.12 12.16
C TYR A 1 27.71 -12.38 11.78
N GLY A 2 28.86 -13.03 11.88
CA GLY A 2 30.20 -12.42 11.77
C GLY A 2 30.70 -12.14 10.34
N TYR A 3 29.83 -11.86 9.36
CA TYR A 3 30.24 -11.52 8.01
C TYR A 3 30.89 -10.13 7.98
N LYS A 4 32.11 -10.04 7.46
CA LYS A 4 32.90 -8.81 7.35
C LYS A 4 33.01 -8.29 5.89
N GLY A 5 32.33 -8.92 4.95
CA GLY A 5 32.34 -8.54 3.55
C GLY A 5 31.36 -7.36 3.26
N ARG A 6 31.41 -6.88 2.02
CA ARG A 6 30.48 -5.87 1.54
C ARG A 6 29.09 -6.47 1.34
N ILE A 7 28.07 -5.84 1.88
CA ILE A 7 26.66 -6.17 1.68
C ILE A 7 26.04 -5.02 0.87
N GLU A 8 25.30 -5.37 -0.18
CA GLU A 8 24.52 -4.42 -0.98
C GLU A 8 23.06 -4.85 -0.95
N VAL A 9 22.17 -3.88 -0.73
CA VAL A 9 20.73 -4.09 -0.76
C VAL A 9 20.24 -3.88 -2.19
N VAL A 10 19.31 -4.73 -2.63
CA VAL A 10 18.58 -4.58 -3.89
C VAL A 10 17.10 -4.51 -3.54
N ASP A 11 16.45 -3.45 -3.94
CA ASP A 11 15.02 -3.28 -3.74
C ASP A 11 14.20 -4.24 -4.60
N ASN A 12 13.06 -4.68 -4.08
CA ASN A 12 12.15 -5.56 -4.82
C ASN A 12 11.50 -4.84 -6.00
N GLY A 13 11.26 -5.59 -7.07
CA GLY A 13 10.38 -5.20 -8.17
C GLY A 13 8.91 -5.52 -7.87
N ASN A 14 8.02 -5.16 -8.80
CA ASN A 14 6.62 -5.57 -8.78
C ASN A 14 6.07 -5.71 -10.21
N ASP A 15 4.96 -6.45 -10.34
CA ASP A 15 4.38 -6.81 -11.64
C ASP A 15 3.56 -5.68 -12.28
N PHE A 16 3.25 -4.62 -11.54
CA PHE A 16 2.45 -3.49 -12.02
C PHE A 16 3.30 -2.29 -12.47
N ALA A 17 4.61 -2.34 -12.25
CA ALA A 17 5.51 -1.27 -12.68
C ALA A 17 5.41 -1.04 -14.20
N GLY A 18 5.45 0.23 -14.61
CA GLY A 18 5.28 0.62 -16.01
C GLY A 18 3.82 0.62 -16.51
N THR A 19 2.85 0.29 -15.67
CA THR A 19 1.43 0.39 -16.04
C THR A 19 1.03 1.87 -16.14
N PRO A 20 0.51 2.34 -17.29
CA PRO A 20 0.06 3.74 -17.40
C PRO A 20 -1.12 4.01 -16.47
N PHE A 21 -1.05 5.11 -15.73
CA PHE A 21 -2.21 5.59 -14.98
C PHE A 21 -3.17 6.34 -15.91
N LEU A 22 -4.30 5.69 -16.23
CA LEU A 22 -5.35 6.29 -17.05
C LEU A 22 -6.58 6.57 -16.18
N GLN A 23 -7.03 7.81 -16.20
CA GLN A 23 -8.23 8.23 -15.45
C GLN A 23 -9.49 7.44 -15.86
N SER A 24 -9.61 7.06 -17.14
CA SER A 24 -10.70 6.23 -17.63
C SER A 24 -10.70 4.83 -17.01
N VAL A 25 -9.52 4.23 -16.83
CA VAL A 25 -9.36 2.91 -16.18
C VAL A 25 -9.77 3.01 -14.70
N ARG A 26 -9.37 4.09 -14.02
CA ARG A 26 -9.80 4.35 -12.63
C ARG A 26 -11.31 4.51 -12.51
N GLN A 27 -11.94 5.29 -13.39
CA GLN A 27 -13.38 5.50 -13.37
C GLN A 27 -14.14 4.20 -13.60
N GLU A 28 -13.70 3.38 -14.56
CA GLU A 28 -14.27 2.06 -14.83
C GLU A 28 -14.13 1.11 -13.64
N ALA A 29 -12.94 1.06 -13.01
CA ALA A 29 -12.71 0.25 -11.83
C ALA A 29 -13.61 0.67 -10.66
N ARG A 30 -13.76 1.97 -10.40
CA ARG A 30 -14.66 2.51 -9.36
C ARG A 30 -16.12 2.17 -9.63
N ARG A 31 -16.56 2.28 -10.89
CA ARG A 31 -17.91 1.90 -11.29
C ARG A 31 -18.17 0.40 -11.06
N THR A 32 -17.23 -0.45 -11.45
CA THR A 32 -17.32 -1.90 -11.26
C THR A 32 -17.39 -2.29 -9.78
N LEU A 33 -16.67 -1.58 -8.92
CA LEU A 33 -16.67 -1.80 -7.47
C LEU A 33 -17.80 -1.08 -6.73
N GLY A 34 -18.69 -0.37 -7.45
CA GLY A 34 -19.84 0.32 -6.88
C GLY A 34 -19.48 1.53 -6.00
N ILE A 35 -18.32 2.15 -6.24
CA ILE A 35 -17.91 3.36 -5.52
C ILE A 35 -18.69 4.56 -6.04
N ARG A 36 -19.40 5.23 -5.16
CA ARG A 36 -20.25 6.38 -5.50
C ARG A 36 -19.41 7.64 -5.75
N SER A 37 -20.01 8.59 -6.45
CA SER A 37 -19.43 9.95 -6.57
C SER A 37 -19.31 10.59 -5.18
N GLY A 38 -18.15 11.19 -4.88
CA GLY A 38 -17.88 11.79 -3.56
C GLY A 38 -17.54 10.80 -2.45
N GLU A 39 -17.56 9.49 -2.71
CA GLU A 39 -17.15 8.46 -1.74
C GLU A 39 -15.67 8.13 -1.94
N PHE A 40 -14.88 8.15 -0.87
CA PHE A 40 -13.48 7.74 -0.89
C PHE A 40 -13.36 6.21 -0.83
N MET A 41 -12.37 5.67 -1.51
CA MET A 41 -12.05 4.25 -1.44
C MET A 41 -10.71 4.02 -0.76
N PHE A 42 -10.74 3.28 0.34
CA PHE A 42 -9.55 2.81 1.04
C PHE A 42 -9.31 1.34 0.75
N LEU A 43 -8.06 0.95 0.69
CA LEU A 43 -7.65 -0.41 0.38
C LEU A 43 -6.58 -0.90 1.37
N PHE A 44 -6.72 -2.14 1.79
CA PHE A 44 -5.65 -2.94 2.39
C PHE A 44 -5.52 -4.25 1.60
N VAL A 45 -4.29 -4.65 1.30
CA VAL A 45 -3.98 -5.94 0.66
C VAL A 45 -2.95 -6.66 1.51
N GLY A 46 -3.22 -7.88 1.91
CA GLY A 46 -2.30 -8.68 2.71
C GLY A 46 -2.99 -9.75 3.53
N GLN A 47 -2.20 -10.49 4.30
CA GLN A 47 -2.73 -11.47 5.23
C GLN A 47 -3.53 -10.80 6.34
N HIS A 48 -4.68 -11.36 6.68
CA HIS A 48 -5.51 -10.92 7.80
C HIS A 48 -5.00 -11.60 9.08
N ILE A 49 -3.93 -11.07 9.61
CA ILE A 49 -3.27 -11.51 10.85
C ILE A 49 -3.09 -10.32 11.80
N TRP A 50 -3.00 -10.55 13.10
CA TRP A 50 -2.91 -9.46 14.08
C TRP A 50 -1.63 -8.64 13.94
N GLU A 51 -0.55 -9.26 13.47
CA GLU A 51 0.74 -8.63 13.21
C GLU A 51 0.68 -7.51 12.15
N LYS A 52 -0.35 -7.54 11.30
CA LYS A 52 -0.62 -6.45 10.34
C LYS A 52 -1.38 -5.28 10.95
N ASN A 53 -1.64 -5.32 12.27
CA ASN A 53 -2.26 -4.24 13.04
C ASN A 53 -3.65 -3.81 12.52
N LEU A 54 -4.44 -4.77 11.99
CA LEU A 54 -5.74 -4.47 11.36
C LEU A 54 -6.80 -4.04 12.38
N GLY A 55 -6.66 -4.46 13.65
CA GLY A 55 -7.50 -3.95 14.74
C GLY A 55 -7.36 -2.43 14.93
N PHE A 56 -6.12 -1.93 14.94
CA PHE A 56 -5.82 -0.51 14.97
C PHE A 56 -6.44 0.23 13.77
N LEU A 57 -6.38 -0.36 12.56
CA LEU A 57 -6.99 0.24 11.38
C LEU A 57 -8.50 0.38 11.55
N LEU A 58 -9.20 -0.66 12.01
CA LEU A 58 -10.63 -0.60 12.24
C LEU A 58 -11.00 0.45 13.30
N ASP A 59 -10.26 0.53 14.40
CA ASP A 59 -10.46 1.53 15.45
C ASP A 59 -10.21 2.97 14.94
N SER A 60 -9.29 3.12 13.99
CA SER A 60 -9.07 4.40 13.32
C SER A 60 -10.21 4.77 12.37
N LEU A 61 -10.76 3.80 11.63
CA LEU A 61 -11.87 4.03 10.68
C LEU A 61 -13.17 4.45 11.36
N VAL A 62 -13.44 3.99 12.60
CA VAL A 62 -14.60 4.46 13.38
C VAL A 62 -14.59 5.97 13.54
N ARG A 63 -13.42 6.57 13.74
CA ARG A 63 -13.26 8.02 13.90
C ARG A 63 -13.52 8.81 12.62
N LEU A 64 -13.68 8.12 11.48
CA LEU A 64 -14.03 8.68 10.17
C LEU A 64 -15.49 8.40 9.80
N SER A 65 -16.36 8.13 10.78
CA SER A 65 -17.77 7.77 10.55
C SER A 65 -18.56 8.79 9.74
N ASP A 66 -18.21 10.08 9.88
CA ASP A 66 -18.77 11.23 9.15
C ASP A 66 -18.23 11.39 7.72
N VAL A 67 -17.14 10.71 7.37
CA VAL A 67 -16.56 10.71 6.02
C VAL A 67 -17.29 9.68 5.16
N PRO A 68 -17.71 10.01 3.93
CA PRO A 68 -18.23 9.01 2.98
C PRO A 68 -17.07 8.19 2.42
N PHE A 69 -16.90 6.95 2.90
CA PHE A 69 -15.87 6.04 2.41
C PHE A 69 -16.34 4.60 2.29
N ARG A 70 -15.60 3.84 1.46
CA ARG A 70 -15.58 2.37 1.41
C ARG A 70 -14.19 1.87 1.71
N MET A 71 -14.08 0.87 2.59
CA MET A 71 -12.84 0.17 2.89
C MET A 71 -12.90 -1.27 2.39
N TYR A 72 -11.92 -1.67 1.60
CA TYR A 72 -11.77 -3.05 1.12
C TYR A 72 -10.55 -3.71 1.74
N PHE A 73 -10.78 -4.86 2.38
CA PHE A 73 -9.72 -5.76 2.83
C PHE A 73 -9.61 -6.91 1.84
N VAL A 74 -8.50 -6.97 1.11
CA VAL A 74 -8.17 -8.04 0.16
C VAL A 74 -7.14 -8.96 0.80
N GLY A 75 -7.45 -10.24 0.84
CA GLY A 75 -6.65 -11.27 1.48
C GLY A 75 -7.44 -12.13 2.44
N SER A 76 -6.74 -12.98 3.16
CA SER A 76 -7.30 -13.85 4.19
C SER A 76 -6.24 -14.15 5.26
N GLY A 77 -6.66 -14.71 6.38
CA GLY A 77 -5.77 -15.10 7.47
C GLY A 77 -6.54 -15.53 8.69
N TYR A 78 -5.83 -15.98 9.72
CA TYR A 78 -6.42 -16.53 10.93
C TYR A 78 -7.29 -15.52 11.71
N ALA A 79 -7.00 -14.23 11.60
CA ALA A 79 -7.77 -13.17 12.26
C ALA A 79 -9.02 -12.72 11.46
N SER A 80 -9.29 -13.29 10.27
CA SER A 80 -10.39 -12.81 9.40
C SER A 80 -11.76 -12.88 10.07
N HIS A 81 -11.99 -13.89 10.90
CA HIS A 81 -13.28 -14.07 11.58
C HIS A 81 -13.49 -12.98 12.63
N GLU A 82 -12.53 -12.78 13.52
CA GLU A 82 -12.60 -11.79 14.59
C GLU A 82 -12.64 -10.36 14.03
N LEU A 83 -11.91 -10.08 12.95
CA LEU A 83 -11.96 -8.78 12.28
C LEU A 83 -13.35 -8.48 11.71
N LYS A 84 -14.05 -9.48 11.14
CA LYS A 84 -15.43 -9.31 10.67
C LYS A 84 -16.39 -9.06 11.83
N GLN A 85 -16.23 -9.75 12.95
CA GLN A 85 -17.02 -9.51 14.16
C GLN A 85 -16.78 -8.08 14.68
N LYS A 86 -15.52 -7.67 14.78
CA LYS A 86 -15.15 -6.31 15.19
C LYS A 86 -15.76 -5.23 14.28
N VAL A 87 -15.82 -5.45 12.97
CA VAL A 87 -16.50 -4.52 12.03
C VAL A 87 -17.97 -4.34 12.37
N VAL A 88 -18.67 -5.41 12.75
CA VAL A 88 -20.09 -5.35 13.17
C VAL A 88 -20.22 -4.59 14.49
N GLU A 89 -19.42 -4.93 15.50
CA GLU A 89 -19.40 -4.29 16.82
C GLU A 89 -19.13 -2.78 16.73
N LEU A 90 -18.24 -2.39 15.81
CA LEU A 90 -17.90 -0.98 15.56
C LEU A 90 -18.90 -0.22 14.67
N GLY A 91 -19.96 -0.88 14.19
CA GLY A 91 -20.96 -0.26 13.31
C GLY A 91 -20.44 0.06 11.90
N LEU A 92 -19.35 -0.59 11.46
CA LEU A 92 -18.69 -0.35 10.16
C LEU A 92 -19.18 -1.27 9.05
N ALA A 93 -20.17 -2.16 9.29
CA ALA A 93 -20.60 -3.20 8.34
C ALA A 93 -21.07 -2.64 6.99
N SER A 94 -21.60 -1.41 6.95
CA SER A 94 -22.02 -0.75 5.71
C SER A 94 -20.87 -0.12 4.91
N LYS A 95 -19.68 0.06 5.53
CA LYS A 95 -18.54 0.75 4.94
C LYS A 95 -17.35 -0.17 4.65
N VAL A 96 -17.26 -1.33 5.30
CA VAL A 96 -16.10 -2.24 5.24
C VAL A 96 -16.49 -3.54 4.55
N SER A 97 -15.67 -3.98 3.62
CA SER A 97 -15.85 -5.22 2.86
C SER A 97 -14.59 -6.09 2.93
N PHE A 98 -14.76 -7.36 3.25
CA PHE A 98 -13.71 -8.38 3.17
C PHE A 98 -13.92 -9.18 1.88
N VAL A 99 -12.99 -9.03 0.93
CA VAL A 99 -13.12 -9.59 -0.42
C VAL A 99 -12.63 -11.04 -0.49
N GLY A 100 -11.75 -11.42 0.45
CA GLY A 100 -11.00 -12.67 0.37
C GLY A 100 -9.71 -12.52 -0.46
N SER A 101 -9.03 -13.64 -0.67
CA SER A 101 -7.78 -13.65 -1.44
C SER A 101 -8.07 -13.55 -2.93
N ILE A 102 -7.39 -12.64 -3.62
CA ILE A 102 -7.46 -12.47 -5.07
C ILE A 102 -6.14 -12.94 -5.69
N VAL A 103 -6.19 -13.98 -6.50
CA VAL A 103 -5.03 -14.54 -7.21
C VAL A 103 -4.83 -13.88 -8.57
N GLU A 104 -5.92 -13.55 -9.26
CA GLU A 104 -5.87 -12.91 -10.57
C GLU A 104 -5.36 -11.48 -10.49
N ARG A 105 -4.20 -11.24 -11.09
CA ARG A 105 -3.50 -9.94 -11.04
C ARG A 105 -4.35 -8.79 -11.60
N GLU A 106 -5.08 -9.02 -12.71
CA GLU A 106 -5.93 -7.99 -13.32
C GLU A 106 -7.15 -7.62 -12.44
N ILE A 107 -7.67 -8.57 -11.64
CA ILE A 107 -8.72 -8.27 -10.66
C ILE A 107 -8.13 -7.46 -9.51
N LEU A 108 -7.00 -7.89 -8.95
CA LEU A 108 -6.31 -7.17 -7.87
C LEU A 108 -5.93 -5.74 -8.28
N LYS A 109 -5.42 -5.57 -9.50
CA LYS A 109 -5.09 -4.27 -10.09
C LYS A 109 -6.27 -3.29 -10.05
N ARG A 110 -7.50 -3.75 -10.31
CA ARG A 110 -8.69 -2.89 -10.26
C ARG A 110 -8.92 -2.29 -8.87
N TYR A 111 -8.66 -3.04 -7.80
CA TYR A 111 -8.77 -2.53 -6.43
C TYR A 111 -7.74 -1.43 -6.16
N TYR A 112 -6.49 -1.65 -6.54
CA TYR A 112 -5.46 -0.62 -6.39
C TYR A 112 -5.79 0.64 -7.20
N VAL A 113 -6.11 0.51 -8.49
CA VAL A 113 -6.41 1.65 -9.36
C VAL A 113 -7.64 2.43 -8.87
N ALA A 114 -8.65 1.77 -8.32
CA ALA A 114 -9.87 2.41 -7.81
C ALA A 114 -9.65 3.15 -6.48
N ALA A 115 -8.66 2.73 -5.68
CA ALA A 115 -8.43 3.27 -4.35
C ALA A 115 -7.90 4.71 -4.37
N ASP A 116 -8.32 5.49 -3.38
CA ASP A 116 -7.78 6.82 -3.11
C ASP A 116 -6.56 6.74 -2.19
N LEU A 117 -6.59 5.82 -1.22
CA LEU A 117 -5.51 5.58 -0.28
C LEU A 117 -5.32 4.07 -0.05
N PHE A 118 -4.06 3.66 0.02
CA PHE A 118 -3.67 2.35 0.50
C PHE A 118 -3.29 2.45 1.98
N LEU A 119 -4.08 1.85 2.87
CA LEU A 119 -3.90 1.95 4.32
C LEU A 119 -3.11 0.74 4.83
N PHE A 120 -1.87 0.96 5.29
CA PHE A 120 -0.98 -0.11 5.72
C PHE A 120 -0.41 0.14 7.12
N PRO A 121 -1.13 -0.26 8.19
CA PRO A 121 -0.79 0.06 9.58
C PRO A 121 0.22 -0.90 10.21
N SER A 122 0.84 -1.80 9.44
CA SER A 122 1.81 -2.78 9.95
C SER A 122 3.03 -2.07 10.55
N LEU A 123 3.46 -2.49 11.76
CA LEU A 123 4.65 -1.96 12.40
C LEU A 123 5.92 -2.70 11.92
N TYR A 124 5.79 -3.99 11.64
CA TYR A 124 6.89 -4.85 11.20
C TYR A 124 6.50 -5.57 9.92
N ASP A 125 7.11 -5.16 8.83
CA ASP A 125 6.94 -5.81 7.53
C ASP A 125 8.18 -5.55 6.67
N ASN A 126 8.91 -6.61 6.37
CA ASN A 126 10.16 -6.47 5.61
C ASN A 126 9.87 -6.34 4.11
N ALA A 127 10.09 -5.13 3.58
CA ALA A 127 9.98 -4.82 2.15
C ALA A 127 8.66 -5.29 1.50
N PRO A 128 7.48 -4.86 2.02
CA PRO A 128 6.18 -5.36 1.55
C PRO A 128 5.93 -4.97 0.09
N LEU A 129 5.75 -5.97 -0.77
CA LEU A 129 5.49 -5.77 -2.21
C LEU A 129 4.20 -4.97 -2.45
N VAL A 130 3.21 -5.13 -1.58
CA VAL A 130 1.90 -4.47 -1.70
C VAL A 130 1.97 -2.93 -1.69
N ILE A 131 2.96 -2.34 -1.01
CA ILE A 131 3.21 -0.89 -1.04
C ILE A 131 3.76 -0.48 -2.42
N ARG A 132 4.66 -1.29 -2.99
CA ARG A 132 5.20 -1.05 -4.33
C ARG A 132 4.15 -1.26 -5.41
N GLU A 133 3.23 -2.21 -5.22
CA GLU A 133 2.08 -2.42 -6.10
C GLU A 133 1.12 -1.23 -6.06
N ALA A 134 0.77 -0.73 -4.87
CA ALA A 134 -0.04 0.47 -4.71
C ALA A 134 0.61 1.68 -5.39
N ALA A 135 1.89 1.91 -5.15
CA ALA A 135 2.67 2.98 -5.77
C ALA A 135 2.70 2.87 -7.29
N ALA A 136 2.95 1.68 -7.86
CA ALA A 136 2.98 1.46 -9.31
C ALA A 136 1.67 1.84 -10.00
N LEU A 137 0.56 1.73 -9.28
CA LEU A 137 -0.79 2.06 -9.78
C LEU A 137 -1.27 3.45 -9.34
N GLY A 138 -0.35 4.30 -8.85
CA GLY A 138 -0.64 5.68 -8.49
C GLY A 138 -1.49 5.85 -7.23
N THR A 139 -1.55 4.83 -6.37
CA THR A 139 -2.30 4.87 -5.11
C THR A 139 -1.34 5.12 -3.95
N PRO A 140 -1.37 6.31 -3.32
CA PRO A 140 -0.46 6.63 -2.25
C PRO A 140 -0.80 5.84 -0.98
N SER A 141 0.25 5.41 -0.28
CA SER A 141 0.14 4.65 0.96
C SER A 141 0.12 5.56 2.19
N VAL A 142 -0.64 5.17 3.22
CA VAL A 142 -0.60 5.76 4.56
C VAL A 142 -0.04 4.72 5.53
N LEU A 143 1.15 4.97 6.08
CA LEU A 143 1.87 4.06 6.96
C LEU A 143 2.03 4.66 8.36
N ILE A 144 2.36 3.79 9.32
CA ILE A 144 2.80 4.24 10.64
C ILE A 144 4.25 4.71 10.55
N ARG A 145 4.52 5.90 11.08
CA ARG A 145 5.87 6.47 11.19
C ARG A 145 6.77 5.54 12.01
N ASP A 146 8.02 5.41 11.62
CA ASP A 146 9.02 4.56 12.26
C ASP A 146 8.71 3.04 12.19
N SER A 147 7.73 2.62 11.37
CA SER A 147 7.57 1.22 11.01
C SER A 147 8.66 0.79 10.01
N THR A 148 8.98 -0.51 9.96
CA THR A 148 9.98 -1.01 9.01
C THR A 148 9.61 -0.74 7.55
N ALA A 149 8.32 -0.71 7.24
CA ALA A 149 7.81 -0.40 5.90
C ALA A 149 7.88 1.09 5.53
N SER A 150 8.02 1.99 6.52
CA SER A 150 8.01 3.45 6.30
C SER A 150 9.31 3.99 5.70
N GLU A 151 10.40 3.20 5.68
CA GLU A 151 11.72 3.62 5.19
C GLU A 151 11.72 4.11 3.73
N ILE A 152 10.80 3.58 2.90
CA ILE A 152 10.69 3.96 1.49
C ILE A 152 9.79 5.18 1.26
N ILE A 153 9.17 5.73 2.32
CA ILE A 153 8.22 6.83 2.24
C ILE A 153 8.87 8.14 2.70
N SER A 154 8.85 9.11 1.81
CA SER A 154 9.07 10.53 2.13
C SER A 154 7.70 11.16 2.36
N ASP A 155 7.41 11.55 3.62
CA ASP A 155 6.09 12.02 4.05
C ASP A 155 5.58 13.18 3.20
N SER A 156 4.35 13.07 2.72
CA SER A 156 3.67 14.04 1.84
C SER A 156 4.34 14.24 0.47
N VAL A 157 5.34 13.43 0.11
CA VAL A 157 6.00 13.45 -1.19
C VAL A 157 5.60 12.23 -2.02
N ASN A 158 5.88 11.02 -1.55
CA ASN A 158 5.54 9.76 -2.25
C ASN A 158 4.69 8.80 -1.40
N GLY A 159 4.11 9.29 -0.34
CA GLY A 159 3.23 8.59 0.58
C GLY A 159 3.00 9.46 1.81
N PHE A 160 2.30 8.92 2.78
CA PHE A 160 1.93 9.63 4.01
C PHE A 160 2.34 8.83 5.23
N LEU A 161 2.85 9.53 6.25
CA LEU A 161 3.22 8.95 7.52
C LEU A 161 2.35 9.52 8.64
N SER A 162 1.97 8.65 9.58
CA SER A 162 1.22 9.01 10.76
C SER A 162 1.86 8.45 12.02
N PRO A 163 1.79 9.13 13.16
CA PRO A 163 2.13 8.53 14.46
C PRO A 163 1.29 7.26 14.73
N ASN A 164 1.82 6.36 15.56
CA ASN A 164 1.13 5.14 15.99
C ASN A 164 0.07 5.44 17.06
N SER A 165 -0.97 6.12 16.65
CA SER A 165 -2.16 6.45 17.45
C SER A 165 -3.38 6.45 16.54
N THR A 166 -4.46 5.80 16.93
CA THR A 166 -5.71 5.74 16.15
C THR A 166 -6.28 7.12 15.87
N GLU A 167 -6.14 8.05 16.82
CA GLU A 167 -6.56 9.44 16.68
C GLU A 167 -5.68 10.16 15.64
N ALA A 168 -4.35 10.08 15.77
CA ALA A 168 -3.43 10.74 14.85
C ALA A 168 -3.58 10.17 13.43
N TYR A 169 -3.74 8.84 13.31
CA TYR A 169 -3.92 8.18 12.02
C TYR A 169 -5.21 8.63 11.32
N SER A 170 -6.31 8.72 12.07
CA SER A 170 -7.59 9.20 11.56
C SER A 170 -7.51 10.68 11.14
N ASN A 171 -6.89 11.52 11.98
CA ASN A 171 -6.71 12.95 11.68
C ASN A 171 -5.84 13.13 10.44
N ARG A 172 -4.77 12.35 10.31
CA ARG A 172 -3.92 12.37 9.12
C ARG A 172 -4.69 12.01 7.85
N ILE A 173 -5.54 10.96 7.91
CA ILE A 173 -6.42 10.62 6.78
C ILE A 173 -7.35 11.80 6.45
N ARG A 174 -8.00 12.44 7.45
CA ARG A 174 -8.85 13.61 7.21
C ARG A 174 -8.12 14.74 6.50
N GLU A 175 -6.92 15.08 6.96
CA GLU A 175 -6.08 16.11 6.35
C GLU A 175 -5.82 15.79 4.86
N ILE A 176 -5.46 14.54 4.57
CA ILE A 176 -5.20 14.07 3.20
C ILE A 176 -6.45 14.21 2.33
N LEU A 177 -7.61 13.83 2.86
CA LEU A 177 -8.89 13.86 2.13
C LEU A 177 -9.40 15.27 1.84
N CYS A 178 -8.89 16.31 2.52
CA CYS A 178 -9.22 17.69 2.21
C CYS A 178 -8.77 18.13 0.81
N SER A 179 -7.83 17.41 0.17
CA SER A 179 -7.32 17.77 -1.15
C SER A 179 -7.08 16.55 -2.02
N THR A 180 -8.00 16.28 -2.92
CA THR A 180 -7.83 15.22 -3.93
C THR A 180 -6.65 15.49 -4.88
N ALA A 181 -6.26 16.76 -5.06
CA ALA A 181 -5.09 17.13 -5.84
C ALA A 181 -3.79 16.65 -5.20
N ILE A 182 -3.68 16.74 -3.86
CA ILE A 182 -2.52 16.22 -3.12
C ILE A 182 -2.47 14.69 -3.22
N ILE A 183 -3.59 14.00 -3.08
CA ILE A 183 -3.65 12.54 -3.22
C ILE A 183 -3.11 12.12 -4.59
N LYS A 184 -3.57 12.78 -5.65
CA LYS A 184 -3.11 12.51 -7.01
C LYS A 184 -1.61 12.77 -7.17
N GLN A 185 -1.13 13.94 -6.75
CA GLN A 185 0.28 14.33 -6.86
C GLN A 185 1.20 13.35 -6.13
N VAL A 186 0.84 12.98 -4.90
CA VAL A 186 1.63 12.03 -4.08
C VAL A 186 1.59 10.63 -4.69
N GLY A 187 0.45 10.22 -5.26
CA GLY A 187 0.33 8.95 -5.98
C GLY A 187 1.20 8.89 -7.25
N GLU A 188 1.24 9.96 -8.04
CA GLU A 188 2.13 10.08 -9.20
C GLU A 188 3.60 10.03 -8.79
N GLU A 189 3.97 10.72 -7.73
CA GLU A 189 5.33 10.69 -7.21
C GLU A 189 5.70 9.33 -6.60
N ALA A 190 4.76 8.65 -5.94
CA ALA A 190 4.94 7.28 -5.47
C ALA A 190 5.26 6.33 -6.65
N SER A 191 4.50 6.44 -7.74
CA SER A 191 4.72 5.64 -8.95
C SER A 191 6.10 5.88 -9.56
N ARG A 192 6.59 7.13 -9.51
CA ARG A 192 7.90 7.50 -10.06
C ARG A 192 9.08 7.04 -9.18
N THR A 193 8.92 7.03 -7.86
CA THR A 193 10.05 6.87 -6.92
C THR A 193 10.09 5.52 -6.20
N ILE A 194 8.94 4.84 -6.06
CA ILE A 194 8.83 3.58 -5.31
C ILE A 194 8.67 2.38 -6.26
N ALA A 195 7.94 2.57 -7.38
CA ALA A 195 7.67 1.48 -8.31
C ALA A 195 8.93 1.12 -9.11
N ARG A 196 9.25 -0.18 -9.14
CA ARG A 196 10.31 -0.77 -9.96
C ARG A 196 9.81 -2.02 -10.64
N SER A 197 10.20 -2.25 -11.88
CA SER A 197 9.93 -3.53 -12.54
C SER A 197 10.91 -4.61 -12.08
N TRP A 198 10.54 -5.87 -12.25
CA TRP A 198 11.47 -6.98 -12.06
C TRP A 198 12.60 -6.99 -13.09
N GLU A 199 12.38 -6.41 -14.28
CA GLU A 199 13.41 -6.22 -15.31
C GLU A 199 14.48 -5.24 -14.85
N ASP A 200 14.08 -4.09 -14.24
CA ASP A 200 15.03 -3.13 -13.66
C ASP A 200 15.89 -3.77 -12.56
N VAL A 201 15.24 -4.58 -11.70
CA VAL A 201 15.92 -5.30 -10.63
C VAL A 201 16.91 -6.32 -11.20
N ALA A 202 16.49 -7.10 -12.19
CA ALA A 202 17.37 -8.09 -12.85
C ALA A 202 18.56 -7.42 -13.54
N GLY A 203 18.34 -6.29 -14.21
CA GLY A 203 19.40 -5.49 -14.83
C GLY A 203 20.41 -4.98 -13.81
N GLU A 204 19.93 -4.40 -12.69
CA GLU A 204 20.81 -3.94 -11.61
C GLU A 204 21.66 -5.08 -11.03
N VAL A 205 21.04 -6.23 -10.75
CA VAL A 205 21.74 -7.41 -10.22
C VAL A 205 22.78 -7.92 -11.22
N TYR A 206 22.44 -7.99 -12.50
CA TYR A 206 23.36 -8.39 -13.56
C TYR A 206 24.60 -7.46 -13.63
N ASP A 207 24.38 -6.15 -13.56
CA ASP A 207 25.48 -5.17 -13.58
C ASP A 207 26.37 -5.29 -12.33
N ARG A 208 25.77 -5.58 -11.15
CA ARG A 208 26.53 -5.82 -9.92
C ARG A 208 27.43 -7.06 -10.05
N TYR A 209 26.90 -8.16 -10.60
CA TYR A 209 27.70 -9.36 -10.85
C TYR A 209 28.84 -9.12 -11.85
N ASN A 210 28.59 -8.42 -12.94
CA ASN A 210 29.63 -8.08 -13.93
C ASN A 210 30.76 -7.24 -13.29
N ARG A 211 30.43 -6.29 -12.41
CA ARG A 211 31.46 -5.52 -11.69
C ARG A 211 32.31 -6.41 -10.76
N LEU A 212 31.70 -7.40 -10.11
CA LEU A 212 32.44 -8.34 -9.25
C LEU A 212 33.38 -9.25 -10.06
N ILE A 213 32.93 -9.76 -11.21
CA ILE A 213 33.75 -10.60 -12.11
C ILE A 213 34.96 -9.82 -12.58
N LYS A 214 34.76 -8.65 -13.19
CA LYS A 214 35.86 -7.79 -13.67
C LYS A 214 36.87 -7.41 -12.58
N ARG A 215 36.42 -7.27 -11.35
CA ARG A 215 37.30 -6.93 -10.20
C ARG A 215 38.15 -8.13 -9.79
N ASN A 216 37.69 -9.36 -10.00
CA ASN A 216 38.44 -10.56 -9.69
C ASN A 216 39.42 -10.95 -10.81
N GLU A 217 39.14 -10.60 -12.08
CA GLU A 217 40.04 -10.81 -13.22
C GLU A 217 41.27 -9.88 -13.18
N ASN A 218 41.16 -8.76 -12.47
CA ASN A 218 42.24 -7.76 -12.34
C ASN A 218 43.08 -7.93 -11.05
N LYS A 219 42.92 -9.03 -10.32
CA LYS A 219 43.74 -9.43 -9.16
C LYS A 219 44.62 -10.63 -9.49
#